data_ce9773b1e4166c411ec92eeaee7093dc
#
_entry.id   ce9773b1e4166c411ec92eeaee7093dc
#
_cell.length_a   1.000
_cell.length_b   1.000
_cell.length_c   1.000
_cell.angle_alpha   90.00
_cell.angle_beta   90.00
_cell.angle_gamma   90.00
#
_symmetry.space_group_name_H-M   'P 1'
#
loop_
_entity.id
_entity.type
_entity.pdbx_description
1 polymer ?
#
loop_
_entity_poly.entity_id
_entity_poly.type
_entity_poly.pdbx_seq_one_letter_code
_entity_poly.pdbx_strand_id
1 'polypeptide(L)'
;MHSYEISFENWWIPANSLVGLDDGLGKGFYFQMEGFENGRIQTAARAVGVMQAAYEAALEYATNRKVFGQPIIDYELTKVKLGRMAAIIQASRQFAYHVANLMAKGEGSLEASMIKAYVCRAAEWVTREAMQIHGGMGYAEEFSVSRYFVDARVLSIFEGADETLSLKVIARKLFKG
;
A
#
# COMPACT_ATOMS: atom_id res chain seq x y z
N MET A 1 3.28 0.25 12.43
CA MET A 1 4.56 0.72 11.86
C MET A 1 5.13 1.78 12.81
N HIS A 2 6.44 1.78 13.01
CA HIS A 2 7.09 2.77 13.86
C HIS A 2 7.97 3.66 12.99
N SER A 3 7.96 4.97 13.26
CA SER A 3 8.84 5.95 12.63
C SER A 3 9.70 6.60 13.71
N TYR A 4 10.95 6.82 13.39
CA TYR A 4 11.93 7.35 14.34
C TYR A 4 12.69 8.51 13.70
N GLU A 5 13.07 9.48 14.51
CA GLU A 5 14.10 10.45 14.20
C GLU A 5 15.46 9.88 14.58
N ILE A 6 16.45 9.99 13.74
CA ILE A 6 17.81 9.49 13.97
C ILE A 6 18.77 10.66 13.84
N SER A 7 19.53 10.92 14.88
CA SER A 7 20.62 11.91 14.88
C SER A 7 21.97 11.22 14.79
N PHE A 8 22.86 11.76 14.00
CA PHE A 8 24.25 11.30 13.86
C PHE A 8 25.17 12.41 14.36
N GLU A 9 25.89 12.16 15.46
CA GLU A 9 26.81 13.13 16.04
C GLU A 9 28.24 12.58 16.01
N ASN A 10 29.15 13.29 15.33
CA ASN A 10 30.57 12.94 15.23
C ASN A 10 30.82 11.46 14.82
N TRP A 11 29.92 10.91 14.00
CA TRP A 11 30.03 9.53 13.52
C TRP A 11 30.93 9.41 12.31
N TRP A 12 32.08 8.81 12.52
CA TRP A 12 33.07 8.55 11.48
C TRP A 12 32.74 7.24 10.74
N ILE A 13 32.74 7.32 9.42
CA ILE A 13 32.56 6.15 8.54
C ILE A 13 33.73 6.07 7.55
N PRO A 14 34.16 4.85 7.15
CA PRO A 14 35.21 4.68 6.14
C PRO A 14 34.81 5.30 4.80
N ALA A 15 35.77 5.84 4.05
CA ALA A 15 35.47 6.45 2.75
C ALA A 15 34.85 5.48 1.73
N ASN A 16 35.17 4.19 1.82
CA ASN A 16 34.57 3.14 0.98
C ASN A 16 33.11 2.82 1.32
N SER A 17 32.55 3.42 2.37
CA SER A 17 31.11 3.37 2.65
C SER A 17 30.28 4.37 1.83
N LEU A 18 30.93 5.24 1.06
CA LEU A 18 30.25 6.16 0.15
C LEU A 18 29.56 5.37 -0.98
N VAL A 19 28.25 5.56 -1.13
CA VAL A 19 27.48 4.90 -2.21
C VAL A 19 27.95 5.43 -3.55
N GLY A 20 28.37 4.51 -4.43
CA GLY A 20 28.96 4.84 -5.75
C GLY A 20 30.41 5.32 -5.69
N LEU A 21 31.07 5.26 -4.51
CA LEU A 21 32.45 5.70 -4.31
C LEU A 21 32.65 7.14 -4.82
N ASP A 22 33.81 7.45 -5.40
CA ASP A 22 34.10 8.80 -5.90
C ASP A 22 33.16 9.26 -7.02
N ASP A 23 32.69 8.32 -7.85
CA ASP A 23 31.72 8.59 -8.91
C ASP A 23 30.31 8.89 -8.35
N GLY A 24 30.05 8.55 -7.11
CA GLY A 24 28.80 8.82 -6.39
C GLY A 24 28.69 10.19 -5.74
N LEU A 25 29.79 10.95 -5.71
CA LEU A 25 29.80 12.28 -5.10
C LEU A 25 28.78 13.20 -5.75
N GLY A 26 27.91 13.81 -4.92
CA GLY A 26 26.82 14.68 -5.37
C GLY A 26 25.62 13.96 -6.00
N LYS A 27 25.62 12.63 -6.11
CA LYS A 27 24.54 11.84 -6.74
C LYS A 27 23.58 11.17 -5.75
N GLY A 28 23.74 11.37 -4.44
CA GLY A 28 22.93 10.72 -3.41
C GLY A 28 21.43 10.87 -3.60
N PHE A 29 20.96 12.04 -4.04
CA PHE A 29 19.55 12.27 -4.36
C PHE A 29 19.06 11.38 -5.50
N TYR A 30 19.84 11.16 -6.54
CA TYR A 30 19.47 10.31 -7.67
C TYR A 30 19.40 8.84 -7.25
N PHE A 31 20.36 8.36 -6.46
CA PHE A 31 20.32 7.00 -5.89
C PHE A 31 19.10 6.79 -4.99
N GLN A 32 18.72 7.81 -4.21
CA GLN A 32 17.52 7.77 -3.40
C GLN A 32 16.25 7.67 -4.27
N MET A 33 16.16 8.42 -5.37
CA MET A 33 15.02 8.38 -6.28
C MET A 33 14.89 7.02 -6.97
N GLU A 34 15.99 6.42 -7.38
CA GLU A 34 16.02 5.06 -7.95
C GLU A 34 15.57 4.02 -6.91
N GLY A 35 16.04 4.14 -5.67
CA GLY A 35 15.58 3.31 -4.56
C GLY A 35 14.06 3.41 -4.33
N PHE A 36 13.47 4.59 -4.47
CA PHE A 36 12.03 4.78 -4.35
C PHE A 36 11.20 4.12 -5.45
N GLU A 37 11.73 3.91 -6.64
CA GLU A 37 11.01 3.17 -7.69
C GLU A 37 10.77 1.72 -7.25
N ASN A 38 11.78 1.08 -6.67
CA ASN A 38 11.65 -0.25 -6.06
C ASN A 38 10.76 -0.22 -4.80
N GLY A 39 10.85 0.82 -4.00
CA GLY A 39 9.99 1.03 -2.82
C GLY A 39 8.50 1.10 -3.17
N ARG A 40 8.15 1.70 -4.32
CA ARG A 40 6.75 1.82 -4.76
C ARG A 40 6.09 0.48 -5.03
N ILE A 41 6.75 -0.43 -5.74
CA ILE A 41 6.18 -1.77 -5.98
C ILE A 41 6.10 -2.60 -4.69
N GLN A 42 7.09 -2.48 -3.81
CA GLN A 42 7.04 -3.14 -2.49
C GLN A 42 5.87 -2.62 -1.65
N THR A 43 5.63 -1.30 -1.67
CA THR A 43 4.50 -0.68 -0.97
C THR A 43 3.17 -1.15 -1.54
N ALA A 44 3.04 -1.25 -2.85
CA ALA A 44 1.86 -1.81 -3.50
C ALA A 44 1.62 -3.27 -3.10
N ALA A 45 2.67 -4.08 -3.03
CA ALA A 45 2.58 -5.47 -2.58
C ALA A 45 2.12 -5.58 -1.11
N ARG A 46 2.64 -4.71 -0.22
CA ARG A 46 2.16 -4.62 1.18
C ARG A 46 0.69 -4.25 1.24
N ALA A 47 0.25 -3.28 0.44
CA ALA A 47 -1.15 -2.86 0.38
C ALA A 47 -2.07 -4.01 -0.06
N VAL A 48 -1.66 -4.82 -1.04
CA VAL A 48 -2.39 -6.05 -1.43
C VAL A 48 -2.49 -7.03 -0.27
N GLY A 49 -1.39 -7.23 0.48
CA GLY A 49 -1.37 -8.10 1.67
C GLY A 49 -2.31 -7.62 2.77
N VAL A 50 -2.30 -6.31 3.07
CA VAL A 50 -3.20 -5.70 4.08
C VAL A 50 -4.67 -5.81 3.64
N MET A 51 -4.98 -5.59 2.36
CA MET A 51 -6.33 -5.78 1.83
C MET A 51 -6.80 -7.22 1.97
N GLN A 52 -5.94 -8.19 1.68
CA GLN A 52 -6.25 -9.61 1.80
C GLN A 52 -6.56 -9.98 3.25
N ALA A 53 -5.70 -9.58 4.20
CA ALA A 53 -5.92 -9.85 5.62
C ALA A 53 -7.20 -9.20 6.16
N ALA A 54 -7.48 -7.96 5.75
CA ALA A 54 -8.70 -7.27 6.13
C ALA A 54 -9.96 -7.95 5.56
N TYR A 55 -9.90 -8.43 4.32
CA TYR A 55 -10.98 -9.18 3.68
C TYR A 55 -11.26 -10.49 4.40
N GLU A 56 -10.22 -11.26 4.71
CA GLU A 56 -10.36 -12.56 5.40
C GLU A 56 -10.97 -12.37 6.79
N ALA A 57 -10.50 -11.39 7.55
CA ALA A 57 -11.09 -11.07 8.86
C ALA A 57 -12.57 -10.64 8.74
N ALA A 58 -12.90 -9.83 7.73
CA ALA A 58 -14.29 -9.41 7.51
C ALA A 58 -15.19 -10.56 7.08
N LEU A 59 -14.70 -11.47 6.25
CA LEU A 59 -15.43 -12.67 5.80
C LEU A 59 -15.70 -13.61 6.98
N GLU A 60 -14.68 -13.89 7.78
CA GLU A 60 -14.80 -14.72 8.98
C GLU A 60 -15.81 -14.12 9.97
N TYR A 61 -15.68 -12.84 10.27
CA TYR A 61 -16.59 -12.15 11.18
C TYR A 61 -18.03 -12.16 10.65
N ALA A 62 -18.23 -11.86 9.36
CA ALA A 62 -19.56 -11.84 8.76
C ALA A 62 -20.24 -13.22 8.75
N THR A 63 -19.46 -14.29 8.64
CA THR A 63 -19.95 -15.67 8.67
C THR A 63 -20.41 -16.09 10.07
N ASN A 64 -19.67 -15.66 11.09
CA ASN A 64 -19.90 -16.11 12.47
C ASN A 64 -20.87 -15.20 13.25
N ARG A 65 -20.86 -13.89 12.99
CA ARG A 65 -21.68 -12.91 13.70
C ARG A 65 -23.12 -12.94 13.23
N LYS A 66 -24.04 -13.15 14.15
CA LYS A 66 -25.49 -13.09 13.90
C LYS A 66 -26.08 -11.76 14.36
N VAL A 67 -26.95 -11.17 13.55
CA VAL A 67 -27.71 -9.95 13.83
C VAL A 67 -29.13 -10.18 13.30
N PHE A 68 -30.14 -9.85 14.09
CA PHE A 68 -31.55 -10.09 13.77
C PHE A 68 -31.85 -11.53 13.31
N GLY A 69 -31.23 -12.51 13.99
CA GLY A 69 -31.52 -13.94 13.81
C GLY A 69 -30.74 -14.65 12.70
N GLN A 70 -29.93 -13.95 11.89
CA GLN A 70 -29.15 -14.55 10.80
C GLN A 70 -27.70 -14.03 10.76
N PRO A 71 -26.75 -14.79 10.17
CA PRO A 71 -25.38 -14.32 9.96
C PRO A 71 -25.33 -13.02 9.14
N ILE A 72 -24.36 -12.16 9.44
CA ILE A 72 -24.19 -10.87 8.71
C ILE A 72 -23.95 -11.12 7.21
N ILE A 73 -23.27 -12.21 6.86
CA ILE A 73 -22.98 -12.56 5.47
C ILE A 73 -24.25 -12.80 4.63
N ASP A 74 -25.37 -13.13 5.25
CA ASP A 74 -26.60 -13.40 4.52
C ASP A 74 -27.31 -12.12 4.04
N TYR A 75 -26.95 -10.97 4.57
CA TYR A 75 -27.46 -9.68 4.12
C TYR A 75 -26.84 -9.26 2.77
N GLU A 76 -27.68 -8.82 1.86
CA GLU A 76 -27.26 -8.45 0.49
C GLU A 76 -26.16 -7.37 0.47
N LEU A 77 -26.26 -6.35 1.32
CA LEU A 77 -25.27 -5.29 1.41
C LEU A 77 -23.89 -5.84 1.82
N THR A 78 -23.84 -6.81 2.72
CA THR A 78 -22.58 -7.45 3.13
C THR A 78 -21.98 -8.26 1.98
N LYS A 79 -22.80 -9.01 1.25
CA LYS A 79 -22.36 -9.75 0.05
C LYS A 79 -21.78 -8.82 -1.01
N VAL A 80 -22.45 -7.71 -1.27
CA VAL A 80 -21.97 -6.69 -2.22
C VAL A 80 -20.62 -6.11 -1.79
N LYS A 81 -20.47 -5.76 -0.51
CA LYS A 81 -19.20 -5.27 0.04
C LYS A 81 -18.07 -6.28 -0.11
N LEU A 82 -18.27 -7.50 0.33
CA LEU A 82 -17.28 -8.58 0.23
C LEU A 82 -16.92 -8.90 -1.22
N GLY A 83 -17.91 -8.98 -2.10
CA GLY A 83 -17.67 -9.20 -3.53
C GLY A 83 -16.83 -8.10 -4.18
N ARG A 84 -17.10 -6.83 -3.82
CA ARG A 84 -16.35 -5.68 -4.29
C ARG A 84 -14.92 -5.66 -3.75
N MET A 85 -14.73 -5.96 -2.46
CA MET A 85 -13.41 -6.09 -1.85
C MET A 85 -12.58 -7.16 -2.58
N ALA A 86 -13.14 -8.33 -2.83
CA ALA A 86 -12.47 -9.42 -3.54
C ALA A 86 -12.04 -9.01 -4.96
N ALA A 87 -12.92 -8.35 -5.71
CA ALA A 87 -12.62 -7.85 -7.05
C ALA A 87 -11.46 -6.83 -7.06
N ILE A 88 -11.47 -5.87 -6.12
CA ILE A 88 -10.41 -4.87 -5.98
C ILE A 88 -9.07 -5.53 -5.63
N ILE A 89 -9.06 -6.50 -4.71
CA ILE A 89 -7.84 -7.23 -4.33
C ILE A 89 -7.27 -7.97 -5.53
N GLN A 90 -8.09 -8.65 -6.31
CA GLN A 90 -7.63 -9.39 -7.49
C GLN A 90 -7.08 -8.45 -8.58
N ALA A 91 -7.78 -7.36 -8.89
CA ALA A 91 -7.32 -6.36 -9.85
C ALA A 91 -5.96 -5.76 -9.41
N SER A 92 -5.84 -5.38 -8.13
CA SER A 92 -4.62 -4.85 -7.54
C SER A 92 -3.46 -5.82 -7.61
N ARG A 93 -3.71 -7.10 -7.30
CA ARG A 93 -2.72 -8.18 -7.34
C ARG A 93 -2.19 -8.41 -8.75
N GLN A 94 -3.08 -8.49 -9.75
CA GLN A 94 -2.67 -8.69 -11.15
C GLN A 94 -1.88 -7.50 -11.68
N PHE A 95 -2.28 -6.28 -11.32
CA PHE A 95 -1.51 -5.10 -11.69
C PHE A 95 -0.13 -5.09 -11.02
N ALA A 96 -0.03 -5.51 -9.73
CA ALA A 96 1.27 -5.63 -9.05
C ALA A 96 2.19 -6.65 -9.74
N TYR A 97 1.69 -7.81 -10.13
CA TYR A 97 2.47 -8.80 -10.86
C TYR A 97 2.91 -8.30 -12.25
N HIS A 98 2.02 -7.59 -12.96
CA HIS A 98 2.38 -6.99 -14.23
C HIS A 98 3.55 -6.02 -14.09
N VAL A 99 3.46 -5.10 -13.13
CA VAL A 99 4.51 -4.10 -12.87
C VAL A 99 5.81 -4.77 -12.40
N ALA A 100 5.74 -5.76 -11.53
CA ALA A 100 6.92 -6.51 -11.09
C ALA A 100 7.65 -7.18 -12.27
N ASN A 101 6.89 -7.73 -13.23
CA ASN A 101 7.46 -8.31 -14.46
C ASN A 101 8.11 -7.27 -15.37
N LEU A 102 7.58 -6.05 -15.46
CA LEU A 102 8.21 -4.94 -16.18
C LEU A 102 9.51 -4.53 -15.50
N MET A 103 9.48 -4.32 -14.17
CA MET A 103 10.66 -3.91 -13.41
C MET A 103 11.78 -4.93 -13.45
N ALA A 104 11.48 -6.23 -13.49
CA ALA A 104 12.46 -7.28 -13.67
C ALA A 104 13.21 -7.21 -15.03
N LYS A 105 12.66 -6.48 -16.01
CA LYS A 105 13.26 -6.21 -17.32
C LYS A 105 13.93 -4.83 -17.41
N GLY A 106 13.97 -4.07 -16.31
CA GLY A 106 14.46 -2.69 -16.29
C GLY A 106 13.45 -1.67 -16.86
N GLU A 107 12.18 -2.04 -16.94
CA GLU A 107 11.06 -1.22 -17.44
C GLU A 107 10.09 -0.88 -16.30
N GLY A 108 8.99 -0.17 -16.59
CA GLY A 108 7.87 -0.04 -15.66
C GLY A 108 8.00 1.04 -14.58
N SER A 109 8.93 1.99 -14.69
CA SER A 109 9.08 3.11 -13.72
C SER A 109 7.81 3.96 -13.59
N LEU A 110 7.08 4.18 -14.70
CA LEU A 110 5.79 4.88 -14.70
C LEU A 110 4.71 4.03 -14.02
N GLU A 111 4.63 2.76 -14.40
CA GLU A 111 3.67 1.78 -13.90
C GLU A 111 3.86 1.53 -12.40
N ALA A 112 5.11 1.56 -11.89
CA ALA A 112 5.42 1.49 -10.46
C ALA A 112 4.80 2.66 -9.68
N SER A 113 4.79 3.85 -10.26
CA SER A 113 4.13 5.02 -9.67
C SER A 113 2.60 4.90 -9.74
N MET A 114 2.06 4.43 -10.88
CA MET A 114 0.63 4.23 -11.06
C MET A 114 0.07 3.20 -10.10
N ILE A 115 0.73 2.05 -9.97
CA ILE A 115 0.25 1.00 -9.08
C ILE A 115 0.27 1.42 -7.62
N LYS A 116 1.34 2.10 -7.18
CA LYS A 116 1.43 2.58 -5.81
C LYS A 116 0.27 3.53 -5.49
N ALA A 117 0.03 4.52 -6.34
CA ALA A 117 -1.05 5.48 -6.16
C ALA A 117 -2.44 4.79 -6.15
N TYR A 118 -2.68 3.85 -7.06
CA TYR A 118 -3.96 3.16 -7.16
C TYR A 118 -4.20 2.18 -6.00
N VAL A 119 -3.25 1.29 -5.73
CA VAL A 119 -3.46 0.17 -4.77
C VAL A 119 -3.49 0.66 -3.33
N CYS A 120 -2.71 1.69 -2.98
CA CYS A 120 -2.74 2.25 -1.63
C CYS A 120 -4.09 2.92 -1.32
N ARG A 121 -4.69 3.62 -2.27
CA ARG A 121 -6.05 4.14 -2.14
C ARG A 121 -7.11 3.04 -2.06
N ALA A 122 -6.95 1.99 -2.85
CA ALA A 122 -7.81 0.83 -2.77
C ALA A 122 -7.75 0.15 -1.40
N ALA A 123 -6.55 0.09 -0.78
CA ALA A 123 -6.36 -0.46 0.55
C ALA A 123 -7.09 0.34 1.64
N GLU A 124 -7.08 1.66 1.57
CA GLU A 124 -7.86 2.50 2.48
C GLU A 124 -9.37 2.16 2.41
N TRP A 125 -9.89 1.97 1.21
CA TRP A 125 -11.30 1.61 1.02
C TRP A 125 -11.61 0.21 1.54
N VAL A 126 -10.81 -0.80 1.19
CA VAL A 126 -11.02 -2.21 1.59
C VAL A 126 -10.95 -2.36 3.12
N THR A 127 -9.96 -1.75 3.76
CA THR A 127 -9.81 -1.83 5.23
C THR A 127 -10.92 -1.08 5.96
N ARG A 128 -11.40 0.04 5.42
CA ARG A 128 -12.57 0.75 5.92
C ARG A 128 -13.84 -0.12 5.85
N GLU A 129 -14.06 -0.81 4.74
CA GLU A 129 -15.24 -1.68 4.61
C GLU A 129 -15.14 -2.91 5.51
N ALA A 130 -13.93 -3.46 5.72
CA ALA A 130 -13.71 -4.53 6.68
C ALA A 130 -14.07 -4.09 8.11
N MET A 131 -13.60 -2.91 8.51
CA MET A 131 -13.94 -2.30 9.79
C MET A 131 -15.45 -2.04 9.93
N GLN A 132 -16.11 -1.56 8.86
CA GLN A 132 -17.55 -1.34 8.82
C GLN A 132 -18.36 -2.63 8.97
N ILE A 133 -17.91 -3.76 8.38
CA ILE A 133 -18.56 -5.07 8.54
C ILE A 133 -18.50 -5.53 9.99
N HIS A 134 -17.44 -5.23 10.73
CA HIS A 134 -17.33 -5.54 12.16
C HIS A 134 -18.22 -4.64 13.04
N GLY A 135 -18.75 -3.53 12.52
CA GLY A 135 -19.49 -2.56 13.29
C GLY A 135 -18.68 -1.97 14.44
N GLY A 136 -19.27 -1.81 15.62
CA GLY A 136 -18.57 -1.28 16.80
C GLY A 136 -17.34 -2.09 17.21
N MET A 137 -17.35 -3.40 16.97
CA MET A 137 -16.18 -4.27 17.24
C MET A 137 -14.99 -3.96 16.31
N GLY A 138 -15.23 -3.41 15.12
CA GLY A 138 -14.17 -3.00 14.22
C GLY A 138 -13.35 -1.81 14.71
N TYR A 139 -13.87 -1.02 15.64
CA TYR A 139 -13.15 0.08 16.28
C TYR A 139 -12.28 -0.40 17.46
N ALA A 140 -12.60 -1.52 18.07
CA ALA A 140 -11.88 -2.07 19.21
C ALA A 140 -10.51 -2.63 18.78
N GLU A 141 -9.46 -2.34 19.57
CA GLU A 141 -8.07 -2.73 19.26
C GLU A 141 -7.84 -4.24 19.31
N GLU A 142 -8.74 -4.99 19.97
CA GLU A 142 -8.75 -6.46 20.01
C GLU A 142 -9.01 -7.08 18.63
N PHE A 143 -9.61 -6.33 17.71
CA PHE A 143 -9.86 -6.75 16.34
C PHE A 143 -8.83 -6.14 15.38
N SER A 144 -8.12 -6.98 14.67
CA SER A 144 -7.03 -6.57 13.77
C SER A 144 -7.46 -5.57 12.69
N VAL A 145 -8.74 -5.49 12.36
CA VAL A 145 -9.26 -4.59 11.31
C VAL A 145 -9.09 -3.12 11.66
N SER A 146 -9.09 -2.74 12.95
CA SER A 146 -8.78 -1.39 13.42
C SER A 146 -7.34 -1.01 13.03
N ARG A 147 -6.40 -1.94 13.25
CA ARG A 147 -4.99 -1.76 12.91
C ARG A 147 -4.78 -1.74 11.40
N TYR A 148 -5.42 -2.64 10.65
CA TYR A 148 -5.31 -2.65 9.19
C TYR A 148 -5.79 -1.34 8.57
N PHE A 149 -6.83 -0.72 9.10
CA PHE A 149 -7.31 0.58 8.65
C PHE A 149 -6.27 1.68 8.86
N VAL A 150 -5.67 1.76 10.05
CA VAL A 150 -4.62 2.74 10.36
C VAL A 150 -3.37 2.51 9.50
N ASP A 151 -2.93 1.25 9.39
CA ASP A 151 -1.73 0.91 8.63
C ASP A 151 -1.93 1.09 7.11
N ALA A 152 -3.15 0.91 6.58
CA ALA A 152 -3.44 1.19 5.18
C ALA A 152 -3.29 2.67 4.83
N ARG A 153 -3.66 3.57 5.75
CA ARG A 153 -3.60 5.03 5.50
C ARG A 153 -2.17 5.51 5.25
N VAL A 154 -1.19 5.00 5.95
CA VAL A 154 0.21 5.45 5.78
C VAL A 154 0.79 5.02 4.43
N LEU A 155 0.28 3.94 3.82
CA LEU A 155 0.77 3.45 2.53
C LEU A 155 0.55 4.46 1.39
N SER A 156 -0.47 5.31 1.47
CA SER A 156 -0.70 6.37 0.47
C SER A 156 0.13 7.64 0.74
N ILE A 157 0.81 7.72 1.88
CA ILE A 157 1.60 8.90 2.29
C ILE A 157 3.08 8.71 1.96
N PHE A 158 3.71 7.63 2.44
CA PHE A 158 5.15 7.41 2.27
C PHE A 158 5.50 6.82 0.90
N GLU A 159 6.78 6.74 0.55
CA GLU A 159 7.29 6.30 -0.76
C GLU A 159 6.75 7.14 -1.94
N GLY A 160 6.40 8.39 -1.63
CA GLY A 160 5.77 9.32 -2.55
C GLY A 160 4.25 9.41 -2.31
N ALA A 161 3.82 10.54 -1.77
CA ALA A 161 2.39 10.82 -1.57
C ALA A 161 1.63 10.74 -2.90
N ASP A 162 0.40 10.27 -2.85
CA ASP A 162 -0.43 10.04 -4.06
C ASP A 162 -0.54 11.26 -4.94
N GLU A 163 -0.70 12.45 -4.33
CA GLU A 163 -0.80 13.72 -5.04
C GLU A 163 0.52 14.04 -5.77
N THR A 164 1.65 13.77 -5.12
CA THR A 164 2.98 13.96 -5.71
C THR A 164 3.22 13.00 -6.87
N LEU A 165 2.87 11.72 -6.71
CA LEU A 165 2.99 10.72 -7.77
C LEU A 165 2.08 11.07 -8.95
N SER A 166 0.84 11.42 -8.69
CA SER A 166 -0.14 11.76 -9.74
C SER A 166 0.28 13.00 -10.52
N LEU A 167 0.66 14.07 -9.85
CA LEU A 167 0.99 15.36 -10.48
C LEU A 167 2.42 15.39 -11.06
N LYS A 168 3.42 15.01 -10.26
CA LYS A 168 4.84 15.21 -10.62
C LYS A 168 5.44 14.06 -11.43
N VAL A 169 4.90 12.86 -11.31
CA VAL A 169 5.43 11.68 -11.99
C VAL A 169 4.50 11.25 -13.12
N ILE A 170 3.27 10.83 -12.79
CA ILE A 170 2.34 10.23 -13.75
C ILE A 170 1.90 11.26 -14.79
N ALA A 171 1.28 12.36 -14.36
CA ALA A 171 0.79 13.38 -15.29
C ALA A 171 1.92 13.98 -16.13
N ARG A 172 3.08 14.25 -15.52
CA ARG A 172 4.24 14.78 -16.23
C ARG A 172 4.77 13.85 -17.31
N LYS A 173 4.76 12.52 -17.09
CA LYS A 173 5.20 11.54 -18.09
C LYS A 173 4.17 11.35 -19.21
N LEU A 174 2.86 11.41 -18.89
CA LEU A 174 1.80 11.19 -19.85
C LEU A 174 1.48 12.42 -20.72
N PHE A 175 1.59 13.63 -20.13
CA PHE A 175 1.13 14.87 -20.76
C PHE A 175 2.26 15.86 -21.08
N LYS A 176 3.52 15.41 -21.05
CA LYS A 176 4.60 16.19 -21.66
C LYS A 176 4.47 16.08 -23.19
N GLY A 177 3.90 17.14 -23.77
CA GLY A 177 4.15 17.46 -25.15
C GLY A 177 5.54 18.06 -25.30
#